data_0f8aaff8301b189ede73bc6538402094
#
_entry.id   0f8aaff8301b189ede73bc6538402094
#
_cell.length_a   1.000
_cell.length_b   1.000
_cell.length_c   1.000
_cell.angle_alpha   90.00
_cell.angle_beta   90.00
_cell.angle_gamma   90.00
#
_symmetry.space_group_name_H-M   'P 1'
#
loop_
_entity.id
_entity.type
_entity.pdbx_description
1 polymer ?
#
loop_
_entity_poly.entity_id
_entity_poly.type
_entity_poly.pdbx_seq_one_letter_code
_entity_poly.pdbx_strand_id
1 'polypeptide(L)'
;SPMTFGGTNTWILSEPGAPACVVVDPGPEEQTHLEAILAACEEDNLTIAAVVLTHGHLDHSEGAAHLARLASAPLCSREADTLPNGSFSVADDGPQLEVISIPGHSSDSVAFCFSADCSIVSGDIVFLHSTTVICWPDGGLAEYLDSLKSLRRKVVAGGYKKLLTAHGAPIEDPIGIIDRTEAHRIKRLSHVRDAIERSDSIDLDDILEEVYTDIDMRLSPAARLSIQAQLHYLIDIHDPSVRARQL
;
A
#
# COMPACT_ATOMS: atom_id res chain seq x y z
N SER A 1 9.90 -5.38 -12.11
CA SER A 1 8.56 -5.90 -12.38
C SER A 1 7.67 -4.81 -12.97
N PRO A 2 6.73 -5.15 -13.91
CA PRO A 2 5.73 -4.17 -14.38
C PRO A 2 4.83 -3.63 -13.25
N MET A 3 4.72 -4.36 -12.14
CA MET A 3 3.90 -4.00 -10.98
C MET A 3 4.59 -2.99 -10.06
N THR A 4 5.92 -2.95 -10.03
CA THR A 4 6.72 -2.12 -9.12
C THR A 4 7.34 -0.89 -9.78
N PHE A 5 7.01 -0.58 -11.04
CA PHE A 5 7.51 0.60 -11.80
C PHE A 5 9.02 0.84 -11.73
N GLY A 6 9.80 -0.21 -11.56
CA GLY A 6 11.27 -0.12 -11.48
C GLY A 6 11.85 -0.44 -10.12
N GLY A 7 11.03 -0.58 -9.09
CA GLY A 7 11.47 -0.95 -7.74
C GLY A 7 10.55 -0.45 -6.64
N THR A 8 10.87 -0.82 -5.41
CA THR A 8 10.21 -0.32 -4.20
C THR A 8 11.02 0.85 -3.64
N ASN A 9 10.34 1.93 -3.30
CA ASN A 9 10.96 3.05 -2.59
C ASN A 9 11.17 2.68 -1.12
N THR A 10 12.39 2.81 -0.66
CA THR A 10 12.70 2.78 0.78
C THR A 10 12.73 4.22 1.30
N TRP A 11 11.99 4.49 2.38
CA TRP A 11 11.95 5.82 2.99
C TRP A 11 12.75 5.85 4.28
N ILE A 12 13.68 6.82 4.40
CA ILE A 12 14.43 7.10 5.62
C ILE A 12 13.81 8.35 6.23
N LEU A 13 13.17 8.19 7.39
CA LEU A 13 12.49 9.27 8.10
C LEU A 13 13.30 9.68 9.32
N SER A 14 13.62 10.96 9.46
CA SER A 14 14.31 11.53 10.62
C SER A 14 13.73 12.90 10.98
N GLU A 15 13.68 13.23 12.27
CA GLU A 15 13.34 14.58 12.70
C GLU A 15 14.50 15.54 12.36
N PRO A 16 14.23 16.79 12.03
CA PRO A 16 15.26 17.76 11.72
C PRO A 16 16.26 17.91 12.86
N GLY A 17 17.54 17.58 12.59
CA GLY A 17 18.64 17.66 13.55
C GLY A 17 18.71 16.52 14.58
N ALA A 18 17.84 15.53 14.49
CA ALA A 18 17.92 14.32 15.32
C ALA A 18 18.95 13.33 14.76
N PRO A 19 19.64 12.56 15.62
CA PRO A 19 20.64 11.57 15.19
C PRO A 19 20.03 10.21 14.82
N ALA A 20 18.71 10.02 14.99
CA ALA A 20 18.04 8.75 14.77
C ALA A 20 17.02 8.83 13.61
N CYS A 21 16.90 7.72 12.89
CA CYS A 21 15.94 7.56 11.81
C CYS A 21 15.16 6.25 11.92
N VAL A 22 14.05 6.19 11.19
CA VAL A 22 13.31 4.95 10.91
C VAL A 22 13.38 4.68 9.41
N VAL A 23 13.69 3.43 9.05
CA VAL A 23 13.69 2.96 7.66
C VAL A 23 12.38 2.23 7.39
N VAL A 24 11.65 2.67 6.36
CA VAL A 24 10.37 2.09 5.95
C VAL A 24 10.56 1.32 4.65
N ASP A 25 10.10 0.08 4.61
CA ASP A 25 10.09 -0.81 3.45
C ASP A 25 11.47 -0.91 2.78
N PRO A 26 12.43 -1.66 3.34
CA PRO A 26 13.78 -1.78 2.77
C PRO A 26 13.81 -2.57 1.45
N GLY A 27 12.65 -3.07 0.98
CA GLY A 27 12.54 -3.73 -0.30
C GLY A 27 13.03 -5.18 -0.33
N PRO A 28 13.36 -5.70 -1.52
CA PRO A 28 13.87 -7.06 -1.68
C PRO A 28 15.25 -7.23 -1.03
N GLU A 29 15.63 -8.48 -0.72
CA GLU A 29 16.94 -8.80 -0.11
C GLU A 29 18.08 -8.67 -1.15
N GLU A 30 18.34 -7.44 -1.59
CA GLU A 30 19.43 -7.12 -2.50
C GLU A 30 20.57 -6.44 -1.73
N GLN A 31 21.73 -7.10 -1.66
CA GLN A 31 22.88 -6.64 -0.89
C GLN A 31 23.27 -5.19 -1.20
N THR A 32 23.33 -4.83 -2.49
CA THR A 32 23.71 -3.48 -2.93
C THR A 32 22.71 -2.41 -2.49
N HIS A 33 21.40 -2.76 -2.41
CA HIS A 33 20.38 -1.84 -1.92
C HIS A 33 20.46 -1.66 -0.41
N LEU A 34 20.62 -2.75 0.35
CA LEU A 34 20.78 -2.65 1.80
C LEU A 34 22.04 -1.86 2.19
N GLU A 35 23.15 -2.06 1.47
CA GLU A 35 24.38 -1.27 1.65
C GLU A 35 24.15 0.22 1.32
N ALA A 36 23.37 0.53 0.29
CA ALA A 36 23.03 1.91 -0.05
C ALA A 36 22.17 2.60 1.03
N ILE A 37 21.22 1.87 1.65
CA ILE A 37 20.44 2.39 2.79
C ILE A 37 21.38 2.73 3.96
N LEU A 38 22.29 1.82 4.33
CA LEU A 38 23.25 2.05 5.42
C LEU A 38 24.16 3.23 5.12
N ALA A 39 24.68 3.32 3.88
CA ALA A 39 25.55 4.42 3.46
C ALA A 39 24.82 5.78 3.50
N ALA A 40 23.55 5.83 3.08
CA ALA A 40 22.73 7.05 3.16
C ALA A 40 22.52 7.49 4.62
N CYS A 41 22.27 6.56 5.53
CA CYS A 41 22.16 6.87 6.95
C CYS A 41 23.50 7.37 7.53
N GLU A 42 24.63 6.75 7.13
CA GLU A 42 25.96 7.15 7.59
C GLU A 42 26.35 8.55 7.08
N GLU A 43 26.06 8.87 5.81
CA GLU A 43 26.32 10.19 5.22
C GLU A 43 25.62 11.31 5.99
N ASP A 44 24.38 11.08 6.43
CA ASP A 44 23.60 12.04 7.22
C ASP A 44 23.85 11.93 8.74
N ASN A 45 24.78 11.07 9.19
CA ASN A 45 25.06 10.77 10.59
C ASN A 45 23.84 10.27 11.37
N LEU A 46 23.00 9.47 10.73
CA LEU A 46 21.79 8.90 11.31
C LEU A 46 22.03 7.47 11.79
N THR A 47 21.51 7.15 12.97
CA THR A 47 21.42 5.78 13.48
C THR A 47 20.02 5.23 13.19
N ILE A 48 19.93 4.06 12.58
CA ILE A 48 18.65 3.39 12.35
C ILE A 48 18.10 2.90 13.68
N ALA A 49 17.03 3.54 14.17
CA ALA A 49 16.38 3.21 15.43
C ALA A 49 15.36 2.06 15.24
N ALA A 50 14.76 1.92 14.07
CA ALA A 50 13.92 0.80 13.69
C ALA A 50 13.84 0.62 12.17
N VAL A 51 13.56 -0.60 11.75
CA VAL A 51 13.05 -0.94 10.41
C VAL A 51 11.56 -1.24 10.55
N VAL A 52 10.71 -0.58 9.75
CA VAL A 52 9.27 -0.75 9.82
C VAL A 52 8.70 -1.13 8.44
N LEU A 53 7.59 -1.86 8.42
CA LEU A 53 6.94 -2.29 7.19
C LEU A 53 5.56 -1.66 7.05
N THR A 54 5.23 -1.19 5.84
CA THR A 54 3.85 -0.82 5.50
C THR A 54 2.97 -2.06 5.40
N HIS A 55 3.51 -3.18 4.89
CA HIS A 55 2.85 -4.49 4.81
C HIS A 55 3.87 -5.61 4.49
N GLY A 56 3.40 -6.86 4.49
CA GLY A 56 4.25 -8.05 4.43
C GLY A 56 4.66 -8.53 3.03
N HIS A 57 4.28 -7.89 1.91
CA HIS A 57 4.68 -8.35 0.59
C HIS A 57 6.21 -8.32 0.41
N LEU A 58 6.74 -9.32 -0.31
CA LEU A 58 8.18 -9.57 -0.38
C LEU A 58 8.99 -8.41 -0.96
N ASP A 59 8.44 -7.67 -1.91
CA ASP A 59 9.08 -6.49 -2.48
C ASP A 59 9.20 -5.31 -1.51
N HIS A 60 8.59 -5.40 -0.31
CA HIS A 60 8.75 -4.47 0.81
C HIS A 60 9.55 -5.08 1.96
N SER A 61 9.33 -6.36 2.25
CA SER A 61 9.71 -7.01 3.51
C SER A 61 10.92 -7.93 3.43
N GLU A 62 11.30 -8.44 2.25
CA GLU A 62 12.29 -9.52 2.13
C GLU A 62 13.65 -9.13 2.73
N GLY A 63 14.12 -7.90 2.48
CA GLY A 63 15.37 -7.38 3.04
C GLY A 63 15.29 -6.89 4.50
N ALA A 64 14.07 -6.78 5.07
CA ALA A 64 13.87 -6.09 6.35
C ALA A 64 14.59 -6.74 7.54
N ALA A 65 14.50 -8.07 7.66
CA ALA A 65 15.18 -8.78 8.74
C ALA A 65 16.71 -8.72 8.61
N HIS A 66 17.23 -8.66 7.39
CA HIS A 66 18.66 -8.53 7.15
C HIS A 66 19.13 -7.11 7.53
N LEU A 67 18.45 -6.07 7.05
CA LEU A 67 18.78 -4.68 7.41
C LEU A 67 18.70 -4.45 8.93
N ALA A 68 17.65 -4.95 9.58
CA ALA A 68 17.47 -4.84 11.03
C ALA A 68 18.65 -5.46 11.81
N ARG A 69 19.15 -6.62 11.37
CA ARG A 69 20.36 -7.23 11.95
C ARG A 69 21.61 -6.39 11.73
N LEU A 70 21.85 -5.90 10.51
CA LEU A 70 23.00 -5.08 10.17
C LEU A 70 23.01 -3.79 11.00
N ALA A 71 21.86 -3.16 11.17
CA ALA A 71 21.68 -1.93 11.96
C ALA A 71 21.60 -2.18 13.48
N SER A 72 21.51 -3.43 13.93
CA SER A 72 21.20 -3.77 15.34
C SER A 72 19.90 -3.10 15.84
N ALA A 73 18.92 -2.95 14.96
CA ALA A 73 17.64 -2.26 15.20
C ALA A 73 16.46 -3.27 15.24
N PRO A 74 15.36 -2.96 15.95
CA PRO A 74 14.16 -3.77 15.89
C PRO A 74 13.51 -3.70 14.50
N LEU A 75 12.89 -4.83 14.08
CA LEU A 75 11.97 -4.89 12.97
C LEU A 75 10.54 -4.84 13.52
N CYS A 76 9.74 -3.88 13.03
CA CYS A 76 8.36 -3.69 13.45
C CYS A 76 7.40 -3.84 12.26
N SER A 77 6.39 -4.68 12.41
CA SER A 77 5.35 -4.92 11.42
C SER A 77 4.02 -5.27 12.07
N ARG A 78 2.94 -5.20 11.30
CA ARG A 78 1.61 -5.69 11.73
C ARG A 78 1.59 -7.19 11.89
N GLU A 79 2.20 -7.93 10.97
CA GLU A 79 2.28 -9.38 11.03
C GLU A 79 2.92 -9.88 12.34
N ALA A 80 3.95 -9.17 12.82
CA ALA A 80 4.62 -9.47 14.07
C ALA A 80 3.93 -8.86 15.31
N ASP A 81 2.80 -8.17 15.16
CA ASP A 81 2.08 -7.44 16.22
C ASP A 81 2.96 -6.43 16.99
N THR A 82 3.92 -5.82 16.30
CA THR A 82 4.87 -4.86 16.87
C THR A 82 4.61 -3.42 16.46
N LEU A 83 3.61 -3.17 15.58
CA LEU A 83 3.16 -1.84 15.19
C LEU A 83 1.76 -1.56 15.76
N PRO A 84 1.61 -0.72 16.80
CA PRO A 84 0.31 -0.29 17.32
C PRO A 84 -0.38 0.67 16.34
N ASN A 85 -1.69 0.87 16.48
CA ASN A 85 -2.35 2.05 15.90
C ASN A 85 -2.05 3.29 16.76
N GLY A 86 -1.92 4.46 16.12
CA GLY A 86 -1.67 5.72 16.79
C GLY A 86 -0.19 6.04 16.89
N SER A 87 0.21 6.71 17.98
CA SER A 87 1.58 7.18 18.16
C SER A 87 2.58 6.02 18.24
N PHE A 88 3.64 6.14 17.47
CA PHE A 88 4.75 5.18 17.42
C PHE A 88 6.09 5.92 17.46
N SER A 89 6.93 5.56 18.42
CA SER A 89 8.30 6.03 18.54
C SER A 89 9.16 4.90 19.09
N VAL A 90 10.37 4.76 18.58
CA VAL A 90 11.33 3.72 19.01
C VAL A 90 12.54 4.31 19.74
N ALA A 91 12.68 5.63 19.72
CA ALA A 91 13.74 6.35 20.43
C ALA A 91 13.23 7.74 20.83
N ASP A 92 13.71 8.26 21.96
CA ASP A 92 13.32 9.60 22.46
C ASP A 92 13.72 10.72 21.49
N ASP A 93 14.82 10.52 20.76
CA ASP A 93 15.38 11.43 19.76
C ASP A 93 15.11 10.96 18.30
N GLY A 94 14.22 9.99 18.12
CA GLY A 94 13.81 9.46 16.83
C GLY A 94 12.53 10.11 16.30
N PRO A 95 12.17 9.78 15.05
CA PRO A 95 10.96 10.32 14.41
C PRO A 95 9.71 9.89 15.17
N GLN A 96 8.80 10.87 15.34
CA GLN A 96 7.48 10.65 15.90
C GLN A 96 6.52 10.34 14.75
N LEU A 97 6.06 9.10 14.68
CA LEU A 97 5.13 8.63 13.65
C LEU A 97 3.75 8.39 14.26
N GLU A 98 2.73 8.54 13.43
CA GLU A 98 1.40 8.02 13.74
C GLU A 98 1.08 6.91 12.75
N VAL A 99 0.84 5.70 13.26
CA VAL A 99 0.48 4.54 12.46
C VAL A 99 -1.03 4.48 12.29
N ILE A 100 -1.49 4.45 11.05
CA ILE A 100 -2.90 4.26 10.71
C ILE A 100 -3.10 2.98 9.92
N SER A 101 -4.10 2.18 10.30
CA SER A 101 -4.48 0.98 9.54
C SER A 101 -5.20 1.37 8.27
N ILE A 102 -4.76 0.81 7.13
CA ILE A 102 -5.32 1.05 5.80
C ILE A 102 -5.44 -0.27 5.01
N PRO A 103 -6.12 -1.30 5.56
CA PRO A 103 -6.25 -2.59 4.89
C PRO A 103 -6.96 -2.46 3.55
N GLY A 104 -6.79 -3.48 2.70
CA GLY A 104 -7.49 -3.59 1.42
C GLY A 104 -6.61 -3.98 0.26
N HIS A 105 -5.40 -3.43 0.12
CA HIS A 105 -4.38 -4.02 -0.76
C HIS A 105 -3.93 -5.38 -0.18
N SER A 106 -3.55 -5.39 1.08
CA SER A 106 -3.37 -6.54 1.97
C SER A 106 -4.08 -6.27 3.30
N SER A 107 -4.29 -7.29 4.12
CA SER A 107 -4.99 -7.19 5.41
C SER A 107 -4.18 -6.43 6.47
N ASP A 108 -2.86 -6.50 6.37
CA ASP A 108 -1.89 -5.94 7.32
C ASP A 108 -1.43 -4.51 6.97
N SER A 109 -1.93 -3.93 5.87
CA SER A 109 -1.48 -2.63 5.36
C SER A 109 -1.65 -1.50 6.36
N VAL A 110 -0.58 -0.71 6.55
CA VAL A 110 -0.56 0.52 7.34
C VAL A 110 0.07 1.68 6.57
N ALA A 111 -0.23 2.91 7.02
CA ALA A 111 0.48 4.10 6.61
C ALA A 111 1.13 4.77 7.83
N PHE A 112 2.25 5.46 7.58
CA PHE A 112 2.98 6.21 8.60
C PHE A 112 2.82 7.70 8.34
N CYS A 113 2.11 8.39 9.24
CA CYS A 113 1.98 9.84 9.19
C CYS A 113 3.22 10.47 9.86
N PHE A 114 3.92 11.30 9.13
CA PHE A 114 5.13 11.99 9.58
C PHE A 114 4.92 13.50 9.52
N SER A 115 4.72 14.10 10.71
CA SER A 115 4.31 15.51 10.84
C SER A 115 5.44 16.47 10.54
N ALA A 116 6.70 16.11 10.83
CA ALA A 116 7.84 16.98 10.62
C ALA A 116 8.02 17.41 9.15
N ASP A 117 7.64 16.54 8.21
CA ASP A 117 7.69 16.78 6.76
C ASP A 117 6.30 16.96 6.12
N CYS A 118 5.24 17.00 6.92
CA CYS A 118 3.86 17.03 6.45
C CYS A 118 3.57 15.93 5.40
N SER A 119 4.14 14.73 5.57
CA SER A 119 4.02 13.60 4.65
C SER A 119 3.37 12.38 5.27
N ILE A 120 2.86 11.49 4.42
CA ILE A 120 2.38 10.17 4.82
C ILE A 120 3.08 9.15 3.93
N VAL A 121 3.80 8.19 4.52
CA VAL A 121 4.24 6.99 3.80
C VAL A 121 3.03 6.09 3.63
N SER A 122 2.57 5.94 2.40
CA SER A 122 1.25 5.38 2.10
C SER A 122 1.29 3.92 1.66
N GLY A 123 2.49 3.30 1.55
CA GLY A 123 2.61 1.95 1.00
C GLY A 123 1.94 1.82 -0.36
N ASP A 124 1.20 0.74 -0.51
CA ASP A 124 0.56 0.36 -1.77
C ASP A 124 -0.92 0.75 -1.90
N ILE A 125 -1.38 1.74 -1.14
CA ILE A 125 -2.80 2.14 -1.24
C ILE A 125 -3.11 2.99 -2.49
N VAL A 126 -2.17 3.85 -2.92
CA VAL A 126 -2.31 4.71 -4.10
C VAL A 126 -1.00 4.87 -4.85
N PHE A 127 -1.09 5.00 -6.19
CA PHE A 127 0.04 5.30 -7.08
C PHE A 127 -0.30 6.45 -8.02
N LEU A 128 0.71 7.19 -8.48
CA LEU A 128 0.50 8.37 -9.33
C LEU A 128 -0.07 8.03 -10.71
N HIS A 129 0.43 6.95 -11.34
CA HIS A 129 0.16 6.61 -12.74
C HIS A 129 -0.54 5.27 -12.95
N SER A 130 -0.89 4.56 -11.88
CA SER A 130 -1.57 3.26 -11.94
C SER A 130 -2.52 3.09 -10.77
N THR A 131 -3.12 1.90 -10.70
CA THR A 131 -3.93 1.49 -9.55
C THR A 131 -3.30 0.28 -8.91
N THR A 132 -3.32 0.23 -7.59
CA THR A 132 -2.84 -0.93 -6.84
C THR A 132 -3.65 -2.19 -7.14
N VAL A 133 -3.11 -3.35 -6.84
CA VAL A 133 -3.83 -4.62 -6.86
C VAL A 133 -4.56 -4.79 -5.53
N ILE A 134 -5.75 -5.35 -5.54
CA ILE A 134 -6.40 -5.85 -4.34
C ILE A 134 -6.11 -7.35 -4.29
N CYS A 135 -5.28 -7.77 -3.34
CA CYS A 135 -4.70 -9.11 -3.30
C CYS A 135 -5.65 -10.11 -2.60
N TRP A 136 -6.80 -10.41 -3.26
CA TRP A 136 -7.72 -11.40 -2.74
C TRP A 136 -7.05 -12.79 -2.57
N PRO A 137 -7.30 -13.55 -1.45
CA PRO A 137 -8.25 -13.26 -0.36
C PRO A 137 -7.70 -12.44 0.80
N ASP A 138 -6.43 -12.08 0.81
CA ASP A 138 -5.82 -11.29 1.87
C ASP A 138 -6.31 -9.85 1.88
N GLY A 139 -6.38 -9.19 0.72
CA GLY A 139 -6.99 -7.87 0.55
C GLY A 139 -8.48 -7.93 0.21
N GLY A 140 -9.20 -6.79 0.38
CA GLY A 140 -10.62 -6.67 0.11
C GLY A 140 -11.04 -5.31 -0.42
N LEU A 141 -12.07 -5.26 -1.29
CA LEU A 141 -12.51 -4.00 -1.89
C LEU A 141 -13.23 -3.10 -0.89
N ALA A 142 -14.02 -3.66 0.03
CA ALA A 142 -14.72 -2.89 1.05
C ALA A 142 -13.73 -2.16 1.96
N GLU A 143 -12.75 -2.90 2.49
CA GLU A 143 -11.67 -2.40 3.34
C GLU A 143 -10.84 -1.36 2.60
N TYR A 144 -10.54 -1.60 1.32
CA TYR A 144 -9.78 -0.67 0.49
C TYR A 144 -10.49 0.67 0.31
N LEU A 145 -11.81 0.66 0.00
CA LEU A 145 -12.60 1.88 -0.15
C LEU A 145 -12.72 2.65 1.17
N ASP A 146 -12.87 1.96 2.29
CA ASP A 146 -12.93 2.59 3.62
C ASP A 146 -11.55 3.14 4.04
N SER A 147 -10.48 2.47 3.66
CA SER A 147 -9.10 2.94 3.85
C SER A 147 -8.80 4.20 3.05
N LEU A 148 -9.26 4.31 1.79
CA LEU A 148 -9.15 5.55 1.01
C LEU A 148 -9.87 6.72 1.70
N LYS A 149 -11.10 6.51 2.19
CA LYS A 149 -11.85 7.54 2.93
C LYS A 149 -11.15 7.92 4.24
N SER A 150 -10.58 6.94 4.95
CA SER A 150 -9.83 7.17 6.18
C SER A 150 -8.57 7.98 5.93
N LEU A 151 -7.78 7.60 4.92
CA LEU A 151 -6.58 8.31 4.50
C LEU A 151 -6.91 9.75 4.09
N ARG A 152 -8.00 9.95 3.31
CA ARG A 152 -8.48 11.28 2.93
C ARG A 152 -8.79 12.17 4.14
N ARG A 153 -9.53 11.62 5.11
CA ARG A 153 -9.84 12.34 6.36
C ARG A 153 -8.55 12.71 7.11
N LYS A 154 -7.59 11.79 7.15
CA LYS A 154 -6.31 12.01 7.81
C LYS A 154 -5.48 13.10 7.14
N VAL A 155 -5.40 13.09 5.80
CA VAL A 155 -4.73 14.15 5.01
C VAL A 155 -5.32 15.52 5.32
N VAL A 156 -6.63 15.64 5.31
CA VAL A 156 -7.32 16.93 5.57
C VAL A 156 -7.11 17.38 7.02
N ALA A 157 -7.36 16.51 7.98
CA ALA A 157 -7.28 16.85 9.41
C ALA A 157 -5.85 17.18 9.87
N GLY A 158 -4.85 16.47 9.34
CA GLY A 158 -3.43 16.67 9.68
C GLY A 158 -2.70 17.69 8.81
N GLY A 159 -3.34 18.20 7.75
CA GLY A 159 -2.72 19.16 6.82
C GLY A 159 -1.55 18.59 6.02
N TYR A 160 -1.54 17.26 5.81
CA TYR A 160 -0.49 16.59 5.05
C TYR A 160 -0.47 17.03 3.60
N LYS A 161 0.73 17.25 3.04
CA LYS A 161 0.95 17.85 1.73
C LYS A 161 1.34 16.85 0.66
N LYS A 162 1.90 15.71 1.04
CA LYS A 162 2.40 14.70 0.10
C LYS A 162 2.19 13.27 0.62
N LEU A 163 2.08 12.34 -0.33
CA LEU A 163 2.17 10.90 -0.06
C LEU A 163 3.50 10.38 -0.60
N LEU A 164 4.20 9.66 0.25
CA LEU A 164 5.41 8.91 -0.07
C LEU A 164 4.97 7.49 -0.40
N THR A 165 4.83 7.21 -1.69
CA THR A 165 4.34 5.93 -2.19
C THR A 165 5.44 4.89 -2.21
N ALA A 166 5.08 3.61 -2.12
CA ALA A 166 6.07 2.54 -2.22
C ALA A 166 6.62 2.37 -3.64
N HIS A 167 5.86 2.75 -4.67
CA HIS A 167 6.32 2.66 -6.06
C HIS A 167 6.12 3.99 -6.80
N GLY A 168 7.14 4.36 -7.60
CA GLY A 168 7.13 5.57 -8.40
C GLY A 168 7.42 6.85 -7.61
N ALA A 169 7.03 7.99 -8.15
CA ALA A 169 7.32 9.30 -7.55
C ALA A 169 6.36 9.64 -6.39
N PRO A 170 6.81 10.47 -5.41
CA PRO A 170 5.93 11.06 -4.41
C PRO A 170 4.76 11.82 -5.05
N ILE A 171 3.65 11.90 -4.34
CA ILE A 171 2.41 12.54 -4.80
C ILE A 171 2.19 13.83 -4.03
N GLU A 172 2.24 14.96 -4.74
CA GLU A 172 2.09 16.33 -4.18
C GLU A 172 0.62 16.77 -4.06
N ASP A 173 -0.32 16.02 -4.65
CA ASP A 173 -1.77 16.24 -4.52
C ASP A 173 -2.45 15.01 -3.89
N PRO A 174 -2.31 14.81 -2.56
CA PRO A 174 -2.88 13.68 -1.86
C PRO A 174 -4.38 13.51 -2.06
N ILE A 175 -5.13 14.60 -1.99
CA ILE A 175 -6.59 14.57 -2.11
C ILE A 175 -6.99 14.18 -3.53
N GLY A 176 -6.41 14.83 -4.54
CA GLY A 176 -6.74 14.54 -5.94
C GLY A 176 -6.44 13.10 -6.33
N ILE A 177 -5.34 12.51 -5.86
CA ILE A 177 -5.05 11.09 -6.17
C ILE A 177 -6.01 10.14 -5.46
N ILE A 178 -6.34 10.38 -4.19
CA ILE A 178 -7.28 9.55 -3.44
C ILE A 178 -8.65 9.57 -4.11
N ASP A 179 -9.16 10.76 -4.44
CA ASP A 179 -10.47 10.94 -5.08
C ASP A 179 -10.50 10.28 -6.49
N ARG A 180 -9.43 10.39 -7.28
CA ARG A 180 -9.29 9.69 -8.59
C ARG A 180 -9.25 8.17 -8.43
N THR A 181 -8.53 7.69 -7.42
CA THR A 181 -8.42 6.24 -7.16
C THR A 181 -9.77 5.66 -6.74
N GLU A 182 -10.48 6.32 -5.84
CA GLU A 182 -11.82 5.90 -5.42
C GLU A 182 -12.79 5.88 -6.62
N ALA A 183 -12.84 6.96 -7.41
CA ALA A 183 -13.68 7.03 -8.60
C ALA A 183 -13.35 5.94 -9.62
N HIS A 184 -12.05 5.66 -9.84
CA HIS A 184 -11.62 4.56 -10.71
C HIS A 184 -12.10 3.19 -10.20
N ARG A 185 -12.02 2.92 -8.89
CA ARG A 185 -12.50 1.66 -8.29
C ARG A 185 -14.00 1.49 -8.45
N ILE A 186 -14.78 2.53 -8.18
CA ILE A 186 -16.25 2.52 -8.35
C ILE A 186 -16.60 2.28 -9.83
N LYS A 187 -15.92 2.96 -10.76
CA LYS A 187 -16.13 2.75 -12.20
C LYS A 187 -15.78 1.32 -12.62
N ARG A 188 -14.68 0.76 -12.12
CA ARG A 188 -14.27 -0.62 -12.43
C ARG A 188 -15.28 -1.64 -11.88
N LEU A 189 -15.80 -1.42 -10.67
CA LEU A 189 -16.87 -2.23 -10.08
C LEU A 189 -18.16 -2.20 -10.93
N SER A 190 -18.51 -1.04 -11.49
CA SER A 190 -19.64 -0.92 -12.43
C SER A 190 -19.41 -1.77 -13.69
N HIS A 191 -18.19 -1.76 -14.27
CA HIS A 191 -17.88 -2.58 -15.43
C HIS A 191 -18.00 -4.09 -15.14
N VAL A 192 -17.54 -4.52 -13.95
CA VAL A 192 -17.68 -5.93 -13.52
C VAL A 192 -19.18 -6.29 -13.38
N ARG A 193 -19.98 -5.41 -12.76
CA ARG A 193 -21.43 -5.61 -12.65
C ARG A 193 -22.09 -5.74 -14.03
N ASP A 194 -21.79 -4.82 -14.95
CA ASP A 194 -22.34 -4.80 -16.30
C ASP A 194 -21.94 -6.08 -17.08
N ALA A 195 -20.70 -6.58 -16.89
CA ALA A 195 -20.25 -7.84 -17.50
C ALA A 195 -21.06 -9.04 -16.96
N ILE A 196 -21.27 -9.11 -15.64
CA ILE A 196 -22.10 -10.14 -15.01
C ILE A 196 -23.53 -10.10 -15.55
N GLU A 197 -24.12 -8.91 -15.71
CA GLU A 197 -25.51 -8.75 -16.21
C GLU A 197 -25.66 -9.20 -17.66
N ARG A 198 -24.62 -9.07 -18.49
CA ARG A 198 -24.62 -9.52 -19.90
C ARG A 198 -24.31 -10.99 -20.08
N SER A 199 -23.65 -11.62 -19.11
CA SER A 199 -23.27 -13.04 -19.18
C SER A 199 -24.35 -13.96 -18.65
N ASP A 200 -24.45 -15.17 -19.18
CA ASP A 200 -25.33 -16.22 -18.65
C ASP A 200 -24.73 -16.95 -17.42
N SER A 201 -23.41 -16.78 -17.20
CA SER A 201 -22.67 -17.39 -16.09
C SER A 201 -21.67 -16.38 -15.50
N ILE A 202 -21.25 -16.61 -14.24
CA ILE A 202 -20.14 -15.87 -13.63
C ILE A 202 -18.86 -16.67 -13.88
N ASP A 203 -18.17 -16.36 -14.97
CA ASP A 203 -16.84 -16.89 -15.28
C ASP A 203 -15.79 -15.78 -15.18
N LEU A 204 -14.72 -16.05 -14.42
CA LEU A 204 -13.68 -15.07 -14.17
C LEU A 204 -12.89 -14.69 -15.41
N ASP A 205 -12.72 -15.63 -16.34
CA ASP A 205 -11.95 -15.39 -17.57
C ASP A 205 -12.77 -14.53 -18.54
N ASP A 206 -14.07 -14.81 -18.66
CA ASP A 206 -14.99 -14.01 -19.48
C ASP A 206 -15.07 -12.56 -18.95
N ILE A 207 -15.19 -12.38 -17.63
CA ILE A 207 -15.22 -11.05 -17.00
C ILE A 207 -13.86 -10.35 -17.19
N LEU A 208 -12.73 -11.07 -17.06
CA LEU A 208 -11.40 -10.51 -17.26
C LEU A 208 -11.24 -9.97 -18.68
N GLU A 209 -11.60 -10.75 -19.68
CA GLU A 209 -11.52 -10.36 -21.10
C GLU A 209 -12.40 -9.14 -21.41
N GLU A 210 -13.62 -9.08 -20.86
CA GLU A 210 -14.53 -7.97 -21.08
C GLU A 210 -14.12 -6.68 -20.37
N VAL A 211 -13.64 -6.79 -19.12
CA VAL A 211 -13.34 -5.64 -18.26
C VAL A 211 -11.93 -5.09 -18.50
N TYR A 212 -10.99 -5.92 -18.98
CA TYR A 212 -9.58 -5.57 -19.18
C TYR A 212 -9.12 -5.84 -20.62
N THR A 213 -9.77 -5.19 -21.58
CA THR A 213 -9.58 -5.38 -23.04
C THR A 213 -8.15 -5.09 -23.52
N ASP A 214 -7.41 -4.20 -22.86
CA ASP A 214 -6.09 -3.72 -23.26
C ASP A 214 -4.99 -3.96 -22.20
N ILE A 215 -5.19 -4.98 -21.34
CA ILE A 215 -4.21 -5.25 -20.28
C ILE A 215 -2.97 -5.96 -20.84
N ASP A 216 -1.79 -5.56 -20.36
CA ASP A 216 -0.57 -6.36 -20.55
C ASP A 216 -0.78 -7.75 -19.94
N MET A 217 -0.56 -8.80 -20.74
CA MET A 217 -0.74 -10.20 -20.30
C MET A 217 0.04 -10.54 -19.01
N ARG A 218 1.14 -9.85 -18.74
CA ARG A 218 1.92 -10.00 -17.51
C ARG A 218 1.18 -9.52 -16.27
N LEU A 219 0.18 -8.65 -16.42
CA LEU A 219 -0.68 -8.12 -15.35
C LEU A 219 -1.98 -8.92 -15.19
N SER A 220 -2.27 -9.87 -16.06
CA SER A 220 -3.49 -10.68 -15.99
C SER A 220 -3.71 -11.37 -14.64
N PRO A 221 -2.70 -11.98 -13.98
CA PRO A 221 -2.90 -12.56 -12.65
C PRO A 221 -3.34 -11.53 -11.60
N ALA A 222 -2.75 -10.32 -11.62
CA ALA A 222 -3.09 -9.24 -10.71
C ALA A 222 -4.51 -8.68 -10.97
N ALA A 223 -4.89 -8.56 -12.24
CA ALA A 223 -6.25 -8.17 -12.62
C ALA A 223 -7.29 -9.20 -12.16
N ARG A 224 -6.96 -10.50 -12.26
CA ARG A 224 -7.81 -11.59 -11.78
C ARG A 224 -8.07 -11.50 -10.27
N LEU A 225 -7.05 -11.25 -9.44
CA LEU A 225 -7.21 -11.03 -8.00
C LEU A 225 -8.13 -9.83 -7.73
N SER A 226 -7.95 -8.74 -8.45
CA SER A 226 -8.79 -7.55 -8.31
C SER A 226 -10.25 -7.81 -8.74
N ILE A 227 -10.52 -8.65 -9.76
CA ILE A 227 -11.89 -9.07 -10.11
C ILE A 227 -12.49 -9.93 -9.00
N GLN A 228 -11.73 -10.89 -8.47
CA GLN A 228 -12.20 -11.73 -7.36
C GLN A 228 -12.61 -10.87 -6.16
N ALA A 229 -11.81 -9.88 -5.77
CA ALA A 229 -12.16 -8.95 -4.71
C ALA A 229 -13.47 -8.18 -5.01
N GLN A 230 -13.69 -7.77 -6.27
CA GLN A 230 -14.91 -7.08 -6.69
C GLN A 230 -16.14 -8.00 -6.68
N LEU A 231 -16.00 -9.25 -7.13
CA LEU A 231 -17.06 -10.25 -7.07
C LEU A 231 -17.47 -10.53 -5.62
N HIS A 232 -16.51 -10.76 -4.72
CA HIS A 232 -16.79 -10.96 -3.30
C HIS A 232 -17.49 -9.75 -2.69
N TYR A 233 -17.04 -8.54 -3.01
CA TYR A 233 -17.72 -7.33 -2.56
C TYR A 233 -19.19 -7.28 -3.02
N LEU A 234 -19.49 -7.59 -4.30
CA LEU A 234 -20.85 -7.64 -4.83
C LEU A 234 -21.71 -8.72 -4.15
N ILE A 235 -21.11 -9.87 -3.82
CA ILE A 235 -21.77 -10.94 -3.07
C ILE A 235 -22.14 -10.45 -1.66
N ASP A 236 -21.19 -9.85 -0.96
CA ASP A 236 -21.34 -9.40 0.43
C ASP A 236 -22.40 -8.30 0.59
N ILE A 237 -22.46 -7.36 -0.36
CA ILE A 237 -23.51 -6.33 -0.37
C ILE A 237 -24.85 -6.84 -0.95
N HIS A 238 -24.91 -8.13 -1.32
CA HIS A 238 -26.09 -8.73 -1.93
C HIS A 238 -26.57 -8.03 -3.21
N ASP A 239 -25.63 -7.65 -4.08
CA ASP A 239 -25.95 -6.99 -5.34
C ASP A 239 -26.86 -7.87 -6.22
N PRO A 240 -27.96 -7.32 -6.81
CA PRO A 240 -28.88 -8.08 -7.64
C PRO A 240 -28.26 -8.77 -8.85
N SER A 241 -27.19 -8.20 -9.44
CA SER A 241 -26.49 -8.78 -10.59
C SER A 241 -25.88 -10.14 -10.30
N VAL A 242 -25.38 -10.33 -9.07
CA VAL A 242 -24.76 -11.59 -8.62
C VAL A 242 -25.82 -12.57 -8.12
N ARG A 243 -26.83 -12.10 -7.38
CA ARG A 243 -27.91 -12.97 -6.85
C ARG A 243 -28.65 -13.75 -7.92
N ALA A 244 -28.87 -13.15 -9.08
CA ALA A 244 -29.62 -13.79 -10.17
C ALA A 244 -28.85 -14.96 -10.80
N ARG A 245 -27.55 -15.15 -10.51
CA ARG A 245 -26.67 -16.10 -11.19
C ARG A 245 -25.95 -17.09 -10.24
N GLN A 246 -26.21 -17.02 -8.94
CA GLN A 246 -25.68 -17.97 -7.95
C GLN A 246 -26.47 -19.28 -7.87
N LEU A 247 -27.35 -19.52 -8.80
CA LEU A 247 -28.13 -20.74 -8.94
C LEU A 247 -27.69 -21.50 -10.18
#